data_d48ed2bde2cdf587ec6dd6e69afd8cc4
#
_entry.id   d48ed2bde2cdf587ec6dd6e69afd8cc4
#
_cell.length_a   1.000
_cell.length_b   1.000
_cell.length_c   1.000
_cell.angle_alpha   90.00
_cell.angle_beta   90.00
_cell.angle_gamma   90.00
#
_symmetry.space_group_name_H-M   'P 1'
#
loop_
_entity.id
_entity.type
_entity.pdbx_description
1 polymer ?
#
loop_
_entity_poly.entity_id
_entity_poly.type
_entity_poly.pdbx_seq_one_letter_code
_entity_poly.pdbx_strand_id
1 'polypeptide(L)'
;MAETREYRRHDLSVDQQLALRTAAVRLREAFDGVFGAETIERFLYSSYDQFAAHSTIPNYLPLLAERFARQRLNALARVEGHHQDGKPTVLFLCVHNAGRSQMALGFFQHLAGDAAVAWSGGSEPGYEINPSAVEAMAERGIDISGEFPKPWTEEIVRAADVVITMGCGDACPVYPGKRYRDWTLDDPAGKSVADVRPVRDEIERRVRALLAELDVPVA
;
A
#
# COMPACT_ATOMS: atom_id res chain seq x y z
N MET A 1 5.66 21.87 15.74
CA MET A 1 5.99 20.59 16.40
C MET A 1 4.66 19.97 16.81
N ALA A 2 4.16 19.04 16.00
CA ALA A 2 2.95 18.28 16.34
C ALA A 2 3.39 17.13 17.25
N GLU A 3 2.92 17.17 18.50
CA GLU A 3 3.05 16.03 19.42
C GLU A 3 2.33 14.85 18.81
N THR A 4 3.10 13.85 18.38
CA THR A 4 2.58 12.54 18.02
C THR A 4 1.94 11.96 19.29
N ARG A 5 0.61 11.98 19.38
CA ARG A 5 -0.10 11.24 20.42
C ARG A 5 0.23 9.77 20.22
N GLU A 6 1.14 9.23 21.01
CA GLU A 6 1.22 7.79 21.23
C GLU A 6 -0.16 7.34 21.75
N TYR A 7 -0.92 6.66 20.91
CA TYR A 7 -2.18 6.03 21.32
C TYR A 7 -1.83 4.96 22.36
N ARG A 8 -2.05 5.27 23.62
CA ARG A 8 -1.72 4.34 24.71
C ARG A 8 -2.65 3.13 24.55
N ARG A 9 -2.13 1.92 24.70
CA ARG A 9 -2.89 0.64 24.67
C ARG A 9 -4.11 0.64 25.61
N HIS A 10 -4.18 1.59 26.55
CA HIS A 10 -5.28 1.79 27.51
C HIS A 10 -6.52 2.47 26.92
N ASP A 11 -6.44 3.08 25.73
CA ASP A 11 -7.54 3.82 25.12
C ASP A 11 -8.37 2.96 24.14
N LEU A 12 -7.98 1.68 23.96
CA LEU A 12 -8.69 0.75 23.07
C LEU A 12 -9.92 0.19 23.76
N SER A 13 -11.06 0.12 23.03
CA SER A 13 -12.23 -0.62 23.49
C SER A 13 -11.91 -2.12 23.65
N VAL A 14 -12.73 -2.83 24.44
CA VAL A 14 -12.57 -4.29 24.63
C VAL A 14 -12.64 -5.02 23.29
N ASP A 15 -13.55 -4.61 22.39
CA ASP A 15 -13.70 -5.21 21.07
C ASP A 15 -12.47 -4.98 20.18
N GLN A 16 -11.89 -3.78 20.19
CA GLN A 16 -10.66 -3.48 19.47
C GLN A 16 -9.48 -4.30 20.00
N GLN A 17 -9.36 -4.43 21.33
CA GLN A 17 -8.33 -5.26 21.95
C GLN A 17 -8.47 -6.73 21.53
N LEU A 18 -9.68 -7.28 21.54
CA LEU A 18 -9.94 -8.65 21.12
C LEU A 18 -9.63 -8.84 19.63
N ALA A 19 -10.05 -7.91 18.77
CA ALA A 19 -9.79 -7.94 17.34
C ALA A 19 -8.28 -7.91 17.04
N LEU A 20 -7.51 -7.03 17.71
CA LEU A 20 -6.05 -6.96 17.54
C LEU A 20 -5.34 -8.22 18.06
N ARG A 21 -5.79 -8.81 19.18
CA ARG A 21 -5.24 -10.11 19.64
C ARG A 21 -5.48 -11.22 18.63
N THR A 22 -6.68 -11.27 18.05
CA THR A 22 -7.02 -12.25 17.01
C THR A 22 -6.19 -12.02 15.74
N ALA A 23 -5.99 -10.77 15.34
CA ALA A 23 -5.12 -10.41 14.22
C ALA A 23 -3.65 -10.83 14.48
N ALA A 24 -3.14 -10.63 15.70
CA ALA A 24 -1.81 -11.07 16.08
C ALA A 24 -1.62 -12.60 15.97
N VAL A 25 -2.65 -13.38 16.32
CA VAL A 25 -2.62 -14.84 16.15
C VAL A 25 -2.51 -15.20 14.67
N ARG A 26 -3.38 -14.65 13.81
CA ARG A 26 -3.36 -14.91 12.36
C ARG A 26 -2.03 -14.50 11.71
N LEU A 27 -1.45 -13.38 12.16
CA LEU A 27 -0.14 -12.95 11.65
C LEU A 27 0.98 -13.88 12.13
N ARG A 28 0.95 -14.38 13.38
CA ARG A 28 1.92 -15.35 13.87
C ARG A 28 1.86 -16.67 13.09
N GLU A 29 0.67 -17.16 12.79
CA GLU A 29 0.49 -18.35 11.94
C GLU A 29 1.02 -18.11 10.51
N ALA A 30 0.75 -16.94 9.93
CA ALA A 30 1.17 -16.60 8.56
C ALA A 30 2.70 -16.41 8.42
N PHE A 31 3.39 -16.03 9.50
CA PHE A 31 4.83 -15.78 9.53
C PHE A 31 5.58 -16.70 10.48
N ASP A 32 5.01 -17.89 10.72
CA ASP A 32 5.67 -18.90 11.56
C ASP A 32 7.06 -19.27 11.03
N GLY A 33 8.02 -19.35 11.92
CA GLY A 33 9.43 -19.58 11.54
C GLY A 33 10.15 -18.40 10.87
N VAL A 34 9.44 -17.29 10.54
CA VAL A 34 10.03 -16.10 9.92
C VAL A 34 10.24 -15.00 10.96
N PHE A 35 9.20 -14.66 11.73
CA PHE A 35 9.26 -13.60 12.72
C PHE A 35 8.77 -14.04 14.09
N GLY A 36 9.46 -13.57 15.14
CA GLY A 36 9.02 -13.76 16.52
C GLY A 36 7.77 -12.90 16.85
N ALA A 37 7.05 -13.32 17.90
CA ALA A 37 5.82 -12.67 18.35
C ALA A 37 5.99 -11.17 18.61
N GLU A 38 7.12 -10.75 19.17
CA GLU A 38 7.41 -9.34 19.46
C GLU A 38 7.46 -8.48 18.19
N THR A 39 8.13 -8.97 17.13
CA THR A 39 8.19 -8.27 15.83
C THR A 39 6.78 -8.16 15.23
N ILE A 40 6.01 -9.23 15.24
CA ILE A 40 4.64 -9.25 14.70
C ILE A 40 3.75 -8.26 15.45
N GLU A 41 3.77 -8.27 16.77
CA GLU A 41 2.98 -7.34 17.59
C GLU A 41 3.42 -5.88 17.36
N ARG A 42 4.71 -5.60 17.30
CA ARG A 42 5.24 -4.26 17.00
C ARG A 42 4.71 -3.75 15.66
N PHE A 43 4.74 -4.56 14.60
CA PHE A 43 4.23 -4.18 13.29
C PHE A 43 2.73 -3.98 13.28
N LEU A 44 1.96 -4.84 13.96
CA LEU A 44 0.52 -4.72 14.07
C LEU A 44 0.12 -3.44 14.81
N TYR A 45 0.67 -3.19 15.98
CA TYR A 45 0.31 -2.01 16.77
C TYR A 45 0.80 -0.71 16.13
N SER A 46 2.00 -0.68 15.56
CA SER A 46 2.47 0.51 14.85
C SER A 46 1.62 0.79 13.59
N SER A 47 1.09 -0.23 12.94
CA SER A 47 0.13 -0.06 11.82
C SER A 47 -1.22 0.47 12.32
N TYR A 48 -1.68 0.00 13.48
CA TYR A 48 -2.88 0.52 14.11
C TYR A 48 -2.73 2.01 14.46
N ASP A 49 -1.62 2.41 15.07
CA ASP A 49 -1.37 3.80 15.49
C ASP A 49 -1.37 4.76 14.29
N GLN A 50 -0.83 4.33 13.15
CA GLN A 50 -0.83 5.14 11.93
C GLN A 50 -2.23 5.43 11.41
N PHE A 51 -3.16 4.47 11.49
CA PHE A 51 -4.56 4.70 11.08
C PHE A 51 -5.36 5.43 12.16
N ALA A 52 -5.13 5.13 13.44
CA ALA A 52 -5.86 5.76 14.54
C ALA A 52 -5.65 7.27 14.60
N ALA A 53 -4.48 7.76 14.16
CA ALA A 53 -4.18 9.19 14.11
C ALA A 53 -5.06 9.98 13.14
N HIS A 54 -5.64 9.32 12.13
CA HIS A 54 -6.35 9.97 11.02
C HIS A 54 -7.75 9.42 10.77
N SER A 55 -8.24 8.42 11.55
CA SER A 55 -9.51 7.76 11.28
C SER A 55 -10.68 8.39 12.01
N THR A 56 -11.79 8.52 11.29
CA THR A 56 -13.11 8.88 11.85
C THR A 56 -13.98 7.66 12.19
N ILE A 57 -13.58 6.43 11.78
CA ILE A 57 -14.38 5.20 11.95
C ILE A 57 -13.54 4.14 12.69
N PRO A 58 -13.59 4.13 14.05
CA PRO A 58 -12.70 3.29 14.87
C PRO A 58 -12.89 1.78 14.68
N ASN A 59 -14.09 1.34 14.25
CA ASN A 59 -14.45 -0.09 14.23
C ASN A 59 -13.67 -0.91 13.20
N TYR A 60 -13.21 -0.31 12.09
CA TYR A 60 -12.45 -0.99 11.04
C TYR A 60 -10.93 -0.92 11.22
N LEU A 61 -10.46 -0.14 12.20
CA LEU A 61 -9.02 0.05 12.42
C LEU A 61 -8.25 -1.24 12.65
N PRO A 62 -8.71 -2.21 13.46
CA PRO A 62 -7.99 -3.46 13.66
C PRO A 62 -7.81 -4.26 12.36
N LEU A 63 -8.82 -4.25 11.46
CA LEU A 63 -8.76 -4.94 10.18
C LEU A 63 -7.74 -4.27 9.24
N LEU A 64 -7.76 -2.94 9.14
CA LEU A 64 -6.81 -2.19 8.33
C LEU A 64 -5.38 -2.34 8.86
N ALA A 65 -5.23 -2.31 10.18
CA ALA A 65 -3.94 -2.53 10.85
C ALA A 65 -3.37 -3.92 10.54
N GLU A 66 -4.18 -4.97 10.59
CA GLU A 66 -3.74 -6.32 10.22
C GLU A 66 -3.32 -6.42 8.75
N ARG A 67 -4.14 -5.88 7.83
CA ARG A 67 -3.83 -5.89 6.39
C ARG A 67 -2.52 -5.14 6.11
N PHE A 68 -2.34 -3.99 6.71
CA PHE A 68 -1.13 -3.20 6.53
C PHE A 68 0.09 -3.83 7.20
N ALA A 69 -0.04 -4.34 8.42
CA ALA A 69 1.02 -5.08 9.11
C ALA A 69 1.49 -6.29 8.28
N ARG A 70 0.57 -7.02 7.65
CA ARG A 70 0.88 -8.14 6.75
C ARG A 70 1.71 -7.69 5.54
N GLN A 71 1.36 -6.56 4.91
CA GLN A 71 2.13 -6.01 3.79
C GLN A 71 3.54 -5.63 4.25
N ARG A 72 3.67 -4.96 5.39
CA ARG A 72 4.94 -4.55 5.97
C ARG A 72 5.83 -5.74 6.38
N LEU A 73 5.24 -6.77 6.98
CA LEU A 73 5.95 -8.01 7.33
C LEU A 73 6.43 -8.77 6.08
N ASN A 74 5.61 -8.84 5.01
CA ASN A 74 6.06 -9.40 3.73
C ASN A 74 7.23 -8.61 3.14
N ALA A 75 7.19 -7.28 3.23
CA ALA A 75 8.29 -6.44 2.78
C ALA A 75 9.55 -6.67 3.64
N LEU A 76 9.42 -6.72 4.97
CA LEU A 76 10.53 -7.01 5.86
C LEU A 76 11.15 -8.39 5.56
N ALA A 77 10.33 -9.42 5.35
CA ALA A 77 10.79 -10.76 5.01
C ALA A 77 11.63 -10.76 3.71
N ARG A 78 11.26 -9.95 2.71
CA ARG A 78 12.07 -9.77 1.49
C ARG A 78 13.39 -9.07 1.79
N VAL A 79 13.37 -8.00 2.58
CA VAL A 79 14.60 -7.26 2.96
C VAL A 79 15.57 -8.15 3.72
N GLU A 80 15.07 -9.03 4.58
CA GLU A 80 15.87 -9.97 5.38
C GLU A 80 16.21 -11.28 4.63
N GLY A 81 15.75 -11.44 3.39
CA GLY A 81 16.10 -12.60 2.55
C GLY A 81 15.31 -13.87 2.85
N HIS A 82 14.22 -13.79 3.62
CA HIS A 82 13.32 -14.92 3.88
C HIS A 82 12.42 -15.27 2.69
N HIS A 83 12.20 -14.31 1.76
CA HIS A 83 11.48 -14.51 0.51
C HIS A 83 12.40 -14.26 -0.67
N GLN A 84 12.85 -15.32 -1.33
CA GLN A 84 13.68 -15.28 -2.55
C GLN A 84 12.94 -15.94 -3.72
N ASP A 85 11.70 -15.50 -3.96
CA ASP A 85 10.87 -16.02 -5.06
C ASP A 85 11.27 -15.45 -6.43
N GLY A 86 12.24 -14.52 -6.48
CA GLY A 86 12.73 -13.88 -7.70
C GLY A 86 11.72 -12.96 -8.39
N LYS A 87 10.55 -12.74 -7.79
CA LYS A 87 9.50 -11.91 -8.39
C LYS A 87 9.85 -10.42 -8.30
N PRO A 88 9.78 -9.68 -9.42
CA PRO A 88 9.94 -8.24 -9.39
C PRO A 88 8.94 -7.58 -8.44
N THR A 89 9.41 -6.59 -7.70
CA THR A 89 8.60 -5.88 -6.71
C THR A 89 8.54 -4.40 -7.06
N VAL A 90 7.33 -3.86 -7.19
CA VAL A 90 7.09 -2.46 -7.56
C VAL A 90 6.32 -1.74 -6.46
N LEU A 91 6.74 -0.52 -6.14
CA LEU A 91 6.05 0.37 -5.21
C LEU A 91 5.52 1.60 -5.96
N PHE A 92 4.22 1.84 -5.87
CA PHE A 92 3.55 3.00 -6.45
C PHE A 92 3.26 4.05 -5.36
N LEU A 93 3.82 5.25 -5.51
CA LEU A 93 3.71 6.35 -4.55
C LEU A 93 3.02 7.57 -5.17
N CYS A 94 2.10 8.16 -4.41
CA CYS A 94 1.57 9.49 -4.68
C CYS A 94 1.33 10.22 -3.35
N VAL A 95 0.80 11.44 -3.37
CA VAL A 95 0.57 12.20 -2.12
C VAL A 95 -0.44 11.46 -1.23
N HIS A 96 -1.66 11.24 -1.72
CA HIS A 96 -2.77 10.78 -0.87
C HIS A 96 -3.02 9.26 -0.88
N ASN A 97 -2.33 8.50 -1.73
CA ASN A 97 -2.58 7.07 -1.91
C ASN A 97 -4.08 6.74 -2.09
N ALA A 98 -4.82 7.62 -2.75
CA ALA A 98 -6.28 7.54 -2.91
C ALA A 98 -6.74 7.39 -4.37
N GLY A 99 -5.94 7.81 -5.36
CA GLY A 99 -6.29 7.76 -6.78
C GLY A 99 -5.19 7.12 -7.62
N ARG A 100 -4.20 7.93 -8.07
CA ARG A 100 -3.15 7.50 -9.02
C ARG A 100 -2.43 6.22 -8.63
N SER A 101 -1.88 6.15 -7.44
CA SER A 101 -1.13 4.96 -6.97
C SER A 101 -2.03 3.73 -6.75
N GLN A 102 -3.31 3.92 -6.42
CA GLN A 102 -4.27 2.83 -6.28
C GLN A 102 -4.71 2.28 -7.64
N MET A 103 -4.95 3.15 -8.63
CA MET A 103 -5.21 2.71 -10.01
C MET A 103 -4.01 1.95 -10.59
N ALA A 104 -2.79 2.46 -10.36
CA ALA A 104 -1.57 1.78 -10.80
C ALA A 104 -1.38 0.42 -10.15
N LEU A 105 -1.63 0.31 -8.83
CA LEU A 105 -1.61 -0.95 -8.09
C LEU A 105 -2.64 -1.94 -8.67
N GLY A 106 -3.89 -1.49 -8.87
CA GLY A 106 -4.96 -2.33 -9.42
C GLY A 106 -4.64 -2.87 -10.80
N PHE A 107 -4.16 -2.04 -11.74
CA PHE A 107 -3.71 -2.52 -13.06
C PHE A 107 -2.54 -3.48 -12.96
N PHE A 108 -1.53 -3.16 -12.14
CA PHE A 108 -0.36 -4.01 -12.01
C PHE A 108 -0.73 -5.40 -11.49
N GLN A 109 -1.51 -5.48 -10.43
CA GLN A 109 -1.96 -6.74 -9.85
C GLN A 109 -2.85 -7.54 -10.82
N HIS A 110 -3.77 -6.86 -11.52
CA HIS A 110 -4.66 -7.50 -12.49
C HIS A 110 -3.87 -8.08 -13.67
N LEU A 111 -2.87 -7.36 -14.18
CA LEU A 111 -2.11 -7.76 -15.36
C LEU A 111 -0.96 -8.73 -15.04
N ALA A 112 -0.31 -8.59 -13.90
CA ALA A 112 0.81 -9.44 -13.51
C ALA A 112 0.40 -10.73 -12.82
N GLY A 113 -0.81 -10.79 -12.24
CA GLY A 113 -1.22 -11.91 -11.40
C GLY A 113 -0.16 -12.20 -10.32
N ASP A 114 0.24 -13.46 -10.21
CA ASP A 114 1.24 -13.92 -9.25
C ASP A 114 2.69 -13.78 -9.75
N ALA A 115 2.93 -13.27 -10.96
CA ALA A 115 4.27 -13.20 -11.53
C ALA A 115 5.12 -12.05 -10.95
N ALA A 116 4.50 -11.06 -10.32
CA ALA A 116 5.18 -9.93 -9.69
C ALA A 116 4.43 -9.46 -8.43
N VAL A 117 5.10 -8.65 -7.60
CA VAL A 117 4.54 -8.09 -6.37
C VAL A 117 4.42 -6.58 -6.51
N ALA A 118 3.31 -6.01 -6.04
CA ALA A 118 3.16 -4.57 -6.00
C ALA A 118 2.58 -4.09 -4.67
N TRP A 119 3.03 -2.90 -4.26
CA TRP A 119 2.50 -2.14 -3.13
C TRP A 119 2.20 -0.71 -3.53
N SER A 120 1.42 -0.03 -2.71
CA SER A 120 1.17 1.40 -2.85
C SER A 120 1.30 2.11 -1.51
N GLY A 121 1.59 3.41 -1.56
CA GLY A 121 1.67 4.26 -0.38
C GLY A 121 1.54 5.74 -0.73
N GLY A 122 1.37 6.56 0.30
CA GLY A 122 1.31 8.01 0.18
C GLY A 122 2.20 8.71 1.19
N SER A 123 2.59 9.95 0.89
CA SER A 123 3.26 10.84 1.86
C SER A 123 2.29 11.43 2.87
N GLU A 124 1.05 11.66 2.44
CA GLU A 124 -0.07 12.18 3.24
C GLU A 124 -1.34 11.39 2.89
N PRO A 125 -1.51 10.17 3.43
CA PRO A 125 -2.62 9.31 3.07
C PRO A 125 -3.97 9.96 3.30
N GLY A 126 -4.87 9.84 2.31
CA GLY A 126 -6.26 10.30 2.44
C GLY A 126 -7.09 9.42 3.39
N TYR A 127 -8.34 9.78 3.56
CA TYR A 127 -9.26 9.01 4.42
C TYR A 127 -9.90 7.82 3.69
N GLU A 128 -10.11 7.96 2.36
CA GLU A 128 -10.78 6.95 1.52
C GLU A 128 -10.20 6.95 0.11
N ILE A 129 -10.47 5.89 -0.63
CA ILE A 129 -10.15 5.82 -2.06
C ILE A 129 -11.07 6.78 -2.81
N ASN A 130 -10.52 7.49 -3.79
CA ASN A 130 -11.27 8.40 -4.65
C ASN A 130 -12.41 7.66 -5.37
N PRO A 131 -13.69 8.03 -5.13
CA PRO A 131 -14.82 7.32 -5.72
C PRO A 131 -14.80 7.30 -7.25
N SER A 132 -14.38 8.41 -7.89
CA SER A 132 -14.26 8.48 -9.36
C SER A 132 -13.15 7.54 -9.88
N ALA A 133 -12.09 7.30 -9.11
CA ALA A 133 -11.08 6.31 -9.46
C ALA A 133 -11.62 4.88 -9.32
N VAL A 134 -12.40 4.58 -8.27
CA VAL A 134 -13.07 3.28 -8.10
C VAL A 134 -13.98 2.99 -9.30
N GLU A 135 -14.85 3.94 -9.66
CA GLU A 135 -15.78 3.79 -10.78
C GLU A 135 -15.03 3.64 -12.12
N ALA A 136 -14.02 4.46 -12.36
CA ALA A 136 -13.22 4.38 -13.58
C ALA A 136 -12.49 3.03 -13.71
N MET A 137 -12.00 2.43 -12.62
CA MET A 137 -11.36 1.12 -12.62
C MET A 137 -12.38 -0.01 -12.81
N ALA A 138 -13.57 0.11 -12.20
CA ALA A 138 -14.67 -0.86 -12.39
C ALA A 138 -15.10 -0.98 -13.85
N GLU A 139 -15.05 0.10 -14.64
CA GLU A 139 -15.28 0.06 -16.10
C GLU A 139 -14.30 -0.85 -16.86
N ARG A 140 -13.14 -1.12 -16.27
CA ARG A 140 -12.12 -2.06 -16.79
C ARG A 140 -12.19 -3.44 -16.14
N GLY A 141 -13.24 -3.70 -15.34
CA GLY A 141 -13.39 -4.95 -14.59
C GLY A 141 -12.44 -5.11 -13.42
N ILE A 142 -11.82 -4.03 -12.96
CA ILE A 142 -10.86 -4.03 -11.84
C ILE A 142 -11.50 -3.36 -10.62
N ASP A 143 -11.73 -4.13 -9.58
CA ASP A 143 -12.28 -3.62 -8.32
C ASP A 143 -11.16 -3.18 -7.36
N ILE A 144 -11.08 -1.88 -7.09
CA ILE A 144 -10.19 -1.30 -6.09
C ILE A 144 -10.96 -0.76 -4.86
N SER A 145 -12.26 -1.02 -4.75
CA SER A 145 -13.08 -0.52 -3.64
C SER A 145 -12.67 -1.09 -2.27
N GLY A 146 -12.06 -2.28 -2.28
CA GLY A 146 -11.52 -2.92 -1.09
C GLY A 146 -10.15 -2.38 -0.67
N GLU A 147 -9.51 -1.52 -1.44
CA GLU A 147 -8.23 -0.91 -1.09
C GLU A 147 -8.42 0.23 -0.06
N PHE A 148 -7.33 0.67 0.55
CA PHE A 148 -7.34 1.74 1.54
C PHE A 148 -6.07 2.59 1.43
N PRO A 149 -6.17 3.90 1.68
CA PRO A 149 -5.01 4.78 1.75
C PRO A 149 -4.11 4.39 2.92
N LYS A 150 -2.80 4.36 2.68
CA LYS A 150 -1.79 3.99 3.68
C LYS A 150 -0.49 4.75 3.41
N PRO A 151 0.30 5.05 4.46
CA PRO A 151 1.60 5.65 4.26
C PRO A 151 2.57 4.67 3.61
N TRP A 152 3.62 5.20 2.98
CA TRP A 152 4.79 4.39 2.69
C TRP A 152 5.59 4.14 3.99
N THR A 153 6.33 3.05 4.04
CA THR A 153 7.21 2.71 5.17
C THR A 153 8.58 2.29 4.66
N GLU A 154 9.58 2.40 5.52
CA GLU A 154 10.98 2.14 5.15
C GLU A 154 11.15 0.72 4.59
N GLU A 155 10.61 -0.28 5.26
CA GLU A 155 10.72 -1.68 4.85
C GLU A 155 10.06 -1.93 3.48
N ILE A 156 8.94 -1.27 3.17
CA ILE A 156 8.26 -1.40 1.87
C ILE A 156 9.11 -0.77 0.76
N VAL A 157 9.67 0.43 0.99
CA VAL A 157 10.56 1.07 0.00
C VAL A 157 11.83 0.24 -0.21
N ARG A 158 12.41 -0.29 0.88
CA ARG A 158 13.62 -1.13 0.81
C ARG A 158 13.38 -2.47 0.11
N ALA A 159 12.19 -3.02 0.19
CA ALA A 159 11.84 -4.27 -0.48
C ALA A 159 11.55 -4.10 -1.99
N ALA A 160 11.22 -2.89 -2.44
CA ALA A 160 10.89 -2.64 -3.84
C ALA A 160 12.15 -2.63 -4.73
N ASP A 161 12.07 -3.22 -5.93
CA ASP A 161 13.09 -3.11 -6.99
C ASP A 161 12.91 -1.83 -7.79
N VAL A 162 11.66 -1.42 -7.98
CA VAL A 162 11.28 -0.21 -8.71
C VAL A 162 10.32 0.61 -7.87
N VAL A 163 10.58 1.89 -7.73
CA VAL A 163 9.71 2.86 -7.07
C VAL A 163 9.20 3.84 -8.12
N ILE A 164 7.88 3.88 -8.27
CA ILE A 164 7.19 4.81 -9.17
C ILE A 164 6.58 5.93 -8.34
N THR A 165 7.03 7.16 -8.56
CA THR A 165 6.47 8.36 -7.91
C THR A 165 5.47 9.04 -8.84
N MET A 166 4.39 9.59 -8.28
CA MET A 166 3.32 10.25 -9.02
C MET A 166 2.94 11.56 -8.31
N GLY A 167 3.88 12.52 -8.33
CA GLY A 167 3.65 13.85 -7.77
C GLY A 167 3.78 13.94 -6.25
N CYS A 168 4.52 13.05 -5.59
CA CYS A 168 4.86 13.18 -4.17
C CYS A 168 6.10 14.07 -3.90
N GLY A 169 6.73 14.59 -4.96
CA GLY A 169 7.89 15.48 -4.84
C GLY A 169 9.02 14.90 -3.99
N ASP A 170 9.65 15.75 -3.19
CA ASP A 170 10.79 15.38 -2.32
C ASP A 170 10.39 14.58 -1.07
N ALA A 171 9.09 14.33 -0.87
CA ALA A 171 8.61 13.56 0.28
C ALA A 171 8.87 12.04 0.18
N CYS A 172 9.30 11.56 -1.00
CA CYS A 172 9.61 10.15 -1.20
C CYS A 172 11.10 9.88 -0.91
N PRO A 173 11.42 8.93 -0.03
CA PRO A 173 12.81 8.65 0.31
C PRO A 173 13.55 8.01 -0.85
N VAL A 174 14.82 8.35 -1.02
CA VAL A 174 15.69 7.76 -2.04
C VAL A 174 16.69 6.84 -1.38
N TYR A 175 16.60 5.54 -1.67
CA TYR A 175 17.53 4.51 -1.18
C TYR A 175 18.48 4.05 -2.30
N PRO A 176 19.77 3.83 -2.03
CA PRO A 176 20.71 3.31 -3.01
C PRO A 176 20.28 1.95 -3.58
N GLY A 177 20.60 1.71 -4.85
CA GLY A 177 20.35 0.42 -5.50
C GLY A 177 18.92 0.19 -5.98
N LYS A 178 18.03 1.15 -5.82
CA LYS A 178 16.65 1.09 -6.31
C LYS A 178 16.49 1.87 -7.60
N ARG A 179 15.59 1.43 -8.47
CA ARG A 179 15.22 2.15 -9.70
C ARG A 179 14.05 3.07 -9.40
N TYR A 180 14.24 4.38 -9.54
CA TYR A 180 13.20 5.39 -9.36
C TYR A 180 12.73 5.92 -10.70
N ARG A 181 11.41 6.14 -10.81
CA ARG A 181 10.78 6.77 -11.97
C ARG A 181 9.66 7.69 -11.52
N ASP A 182 9.63 8.86 -12.08
CA ASP A 182 8.51 9.78 -11.88
C ASP A 182 7.52 9.70 -13.05
N TRP A 183 6.25 9.46 -12.71
CA TRP A 183 5.15 9.52 -13.65
C TRP A 183 4.38 10.81 -13.44
N THR A 184 4.69 11.82 -14.22
CA THR A 184 3.88 13.04 -14.25
C THR A 184 2.48 12.70 -14.76
N LEU A 185 1.48 12.87 -13.91
CA LEU A 185 0.07 12.56 -14.13
C LEU A 185 -0.81 13.63 -13.50
N ASP A 186 -1.93 13.92 -14.15
CA ASP A 186 -2.95 14.80 -13.58
C ASP A 186 -3.53 14.22 -12.30
N ASP A 187 -3.89 15.10 -11.35
CA ASP A 187 -4.51 14.66 -10.10
C ASP A 187 -6.01 14.39 -10.31
N PRO A 188 -6.52 13.18 -9.98
CA PRO A 188 -7.93 12.85 -10.07
C PRO A 188 -8.77 13.42 -8.90
N ALA A 189 -8.17 14.07 -7.91
CA ALA A 189 -8.88 14.61 -6.76
C ALA A 189 -9.94 15.64 -7.19
N GLY A 190 -11.20 15.43 -6.75
CA GLY A 190 -12.32 16.31 -7.06
C GLY A 190 -12.79 16.29 -8.51
N LYS A 191 -12.24 15.41 -9.36
CA LYS A 191 -12.63 15.29 -10.77
C LYS A 191 -13.78 14.30 -10.96
N SER A 192 -14.55 14.51 -12.03
CA SER A 192 -15.56 13.55 -12.46
C SER A 192 -14.91 12.27 -13.01
N VAL A 193 -15.70 11.18 -13.09
CA VAL A 193 -15.23 9.93 -13.71
C VAL A 193 -14.76 10.14 -15.14
N ALA A 194 -15.46 10.99 -15.90
CA ALA A 194 -15.09 11.34 -17.27
C ALA A 194 -13.69 11.95 -17.37
N ASP A 195 -13.33 12.80 -16.40
CA ASP A 195 -12.02 13.46 -16.35
C ASP A 195 -10.92 12.53 -15.80
N VAL A 196 -11.30 11.49 -15.03
CA VAL A 196 -10.37 10.50 -14.50
C VAL A 196 -10.00 9.44 -15.55
N ARG A 197 -10.89 9.13 -16.50
CA ARG A 197 -10.63 8.12 -17.56
C ARG A 197 -9.31 8.34 -18.31
N PRO A 198 -8.96 9.55 -18.78
CA PRO A 198 -7.67 9.78 -19.44
C PRO A 198 -6.47 9.48 -18.56
N VAL A 199 -6.55 9.82 -17.27
CA VAL A 199 -5.50 9.53 -16.28
C VAL A 199 -5.36 8.03 -16.07
N ARG A 200 -6.49 7.32 -15.91
CA ARG A 200 -6.55 5.86 -15.80
C ARG A 200 -5.91 5.18 -17.01
N ASP A 201 -6.29 5.59 -18.23
CA ASP A 201 -5.82 4.97 -19.47
C ASP A 201 -4.31 5.21 -19.67
N GLU A 202 -3.79 6.36 -19.28
CA GLU A 202 -2.35 6.62 -19.29
C GLU A 202 -1.62 5.79 -18.23
N ILE A 203 -2.19 5.59 -17.05
CA ILE A 203 -1.64 4.69 -16.02
C ILE A 203 -1.59 3.25 -16.54
N GLU A 204 -2.67 2.74 -17.16
CA GLU A 204 -2.68 1.41 -17.77
C GLU A 204 -1.55 1.25 -18.79
N ARG A 205 -1.41 2.22 -19.70
CA ARG A 205 -0.35 2.21 -20.71
C ARG A 205 1.05 2.13 -20.08
N ARG A 206 1.30 2.91 -19.02
CA ARG A 206 2.59 2.92 -18.31
C ARG A 206 2.84 1.63 -17.54
N VAL A 207 1.82 1.07 -16.89
CA VAL A 207 1.92 -0.22 -16.19
C VAL A 207 2.25 -1.34 -17.17
N ARG A 208 1.61 -1.41 -18.35
CA ARG A 208 1.93 -2.40 -19.39
C ARG A 208 3.38 -2.27 -19.88
N ALA A 209 3.85 -1.05 -20.08
CA ALA A 209 5.24 -0.81 -20.47
C ALA A 209 6.23 -1.23 -19.36
N LEU A 210 5.89 -0.97 -18.10
CA LEU A 210 6.70 -1.39 -16.96
C LEU A 210 6.77 -2.91 -16.82
N LEU A 211 5.65 -3.62 -17.00
CA LEU A 211 5.62 -5.09 -16.95
C LEU A 211 6.47 -5.70 -18.07
N ALA A 212 6.40 -5.16 -19.28
CA ALA A 212 7.23 -5.60 -20.40
C ALA A 212 8.74 -5.39 -20.12
N GLU A 213 9.11 -4.29 -19.49
CA GLU A 213 10.49 -4.00 -19.11
C GLU A 213 11.02 -4.89 -17.97
N LEU A 214 10.11 -5.35 -17.12
CA LEU A 214 10.41 -6.28 -16.03
C LEU A 214 10.37 -7.75 -16.47
N ASP A 215 10.14 -8.02 -17.75
CA ASP A 215 9.95 -9.36 -18.31
C ASP A 215 8.82 -10.14 -17.60
N VAL A 216 7.79 -9.41 -17.11
CA VAL A 216 6.62 -10.01 -16.47
C VAL A 216 5.56 -10.28 -17.53
N PRO A 217 5.12 -11.55 -17.67
CA PRO A 217 4.04 -11.88 -18.60
C PRO A 217 2.73 -11.21 -18.18
N VAL A 218 2.00 -10.70 -19.14
CA VAL A 218 0.66 -10.13 -18.92
C VAL A 218 -0.38 -11.23 -19.07
N ALA A 219 -1.22 -11.39 -18.05
CA ALA A 219 -2.32 -12.36 -18.02
C ALA A 219 -3.47 -11.98 -18.98
#